data_35cfad910f4bfbc21f20b0dfd3b5eba9
#
_entry.id   35cfad910f4bfbc21f20b0dfd3b5eba9
#
_cell.length_a   1.000
_cell.length_b   1.000
_cell.length_c   1.000
_cell.angle_alpha   90.00
_cell.angle_beta   90.00
_cell.angle_gamma   90.00
#
_symmetry.space_group_name_H-M   'P 1'
#
loop_
_entity.id
_entity.type
_entity.pdbx_description
1 polymer ?
#
loop_
_entity_poly.entity_id
_entity_poly.type
_entity_poly.pdbx_seq_one_letter_code
_entity_poly.pdbx_strand_id
1 'polypeptide(L)'
;MARKAMNEEEAMAAAMALTEKENKKVRKRPDSTVQAMPGDNAKYTAHNLMLYRLKPVSFDSAEEIDERIETYFDICQQNDMKPSVAGFSLALGIDRRRLWEIVSGRVVKPDAVTDSLKRAYLILNAQMEDYMQNGKIHPVSGIFLMKNSFQYQDKQEIQVSASQGDAESPDQLASKYADAIPANFTADDEPES
;
A
#
# COMPACT_ATOMS: atom_id res chain seq x y z
N MET A 1 13.35 51.07 32.35
CA MET A 1 14.25 50.50 31.35
C MET A 1 13.46 50.29 30.07
N ALA A 2 13.75 51.03 29.02
CA ALA A 2 13.05 50.91 27.71
C ALA A 2 13.55 49.67 26.95
N ARG A 3 12.65 48.78 26.52
CA ARG A 3 12.97 47.69 25.62
C ARG A 3 13.32 48.27 24.25
N LYS A 4 14.56 48.11 23.84
CA LYS A 4 15.04 48.50 22.50
C LYS A 4 14.21 47.72 21.48
N ALA A 5 13.50 48.40 20.57
CA ALA A 5 12.77 47.76 19.50
C ALA A 5 13.79 47.10 18.56
N MET A 6 13.61 45.81 18.28
CA MET A 6 14.39 45.06 17.32
C MET A 6 14.02 45.54 15.90
N ASN A 7 15.00 45.74 15.05
CA ASN A 7 14.73 46.04 13.65
C ASN A 7 14.23 44.80 12.88
N GLU A 8 13.64 45.00 11.70
CA GLU A 8 13.04 43.90 10.92
C GLU A 8 14.07 42.81 10.54
N GLU A 9 15.31 43.20 10.31
CA GLU A 9 16.40 42.30 9.93
C GLU A 9 16.84 41.43 11.13
N GLU A 10 16.91 42.00 12.32
CA GLU A 10 17.18 41.25 13.56
C GLU A 10 16.02 40.31 13.94
N ALA A 11 14.78 40.72 13.66
CA ALA A 11 13.60 39.87 13.87
C ALA A 11 13.58 38.68 12.91
N MET A 12 13.94 38.90 11.66
CA MET A 12 14.00 37.88 10.62
C MET A 12 15.14 36.87 10.87
N ALA A 13 16.32 37.39 11.29
CA ALA A 13 17.44 36.53 11.68
C ALA A 13 17.14 35.68 12.93
N ALA A 14 16.44 36.26 13.91
CA ALA A 14 15.99 35.52 15.11
C ALA A 14 14.94 34.47 14.78
N ALA A 15 14.03 34.76 13.86
CA ALA A 15 13.04 33.79 13.38
C ALA A 15 13.69 32.63 12.61
N MET A 16 14.68 32.92 11.75
CA MET A 16 15.46 31.89 11.06
C MET A 16 16.26 31.02 12.03
N ALA A 17 16.90 31.62 13.03
CA ALA A 17 17.65 30.91 14.06
C ALA A 17 16.76 30.04 14.96
N LEU A 18 15.50 30.43 15.19
CA LEU A 18 14.52 29.61 15.92
C LEU A 18 14.06 28.43 15.08
N THR A 19 13.79 28.63 13.79
CA THR A 19 13.44 27.52 12.89
C THR A 19 14.58 26.52 12.71
N GLU A 20 15.83 26.97 12.63
CA GLU A 20 16.99 26.07 12.62
C GLU A 20 17.17 25.30 13.93
N LYS A 21 16.90 25.94 15.07
CA LYS A 21 16.97 25.27 16.40
C LYS A 21 15.83 24.28 16.60
N GLU A 22 14.63 24.57 16.11
CA GLU A 22 13.51 23.61 16.13
C GLU A 22 13.77 22.42 15.21
N ASN A 23 14.29 22.63 14.02
CA ASN A 23 14.70 21.54 13.13
C ASN A 23 15.82 20.65 13.71
N LYS A 24 16.70 21.18 14.55
CA LYS A 24 17.74 20.39 15.28
C LYS A 24 17.18 19.63 16.47
N LYS A 25 16.03 20.02 17.04
CA LYS A 25 15.43 19.36 18.22
C LYS A 25 14.46 18.22 17.89
N VAL A 26 14.11 18.03 16.62
CA VAL A 26 13.33 16.86 16.23
C VAL A 26 14.21 15.62 16.42
N ARG A 27 14.00 14.91 17.55
CA ARG A 27 14.64 13.61 17.79
C ARG A 27 14.27 12.69 16.63
N LYS A 28 15.24 12.43 15.74
CA LYS A 28 15.09 11.42 14.70
C LYS A 28 14.75 10.10 15.38
N ARG A 29 13.54 9.60 15.19
CA ARG A 29 13.24 8.22 15.60
C ARG A 29 14.18 7.32 14.81
N PRO A 30 14.89 6.36 15.42
CA PRO A 30 15.91 5.56 14.76
C PRO A 30 15.40 4.79 13.54
N ASP A 31 14.10 4.54 13.48
CA ASP A 31 13.38 3.76 12.47
C ASP A 31 12.61 4.61 11.44
N SER A 32 12.59 5.93 11.59
CA SER A 32 11.89 6.81 10.64
C SER A 32 12.84 7.24 9.52
N THR A 33 12.94 6.40 8.51
CA THR A 33 13.73 6.68 7.29
C THR A 33 13.04 7.69 6.35
N VAL A 34 11.77 8.00 6.57
CA VAL A 34 10.97 8.91 5.74
C VAL A 34 10.47 10.05 6.60
N GLN A 35 11.02 11.25 6.38
CA GLN A 35 10.53 12.48 7.00
C GLN A 35 9.84 13.34 5.93
N ALA A 36 8.67 13.88 6.26
CA ALA A 36 8.04 14.90 5.44
C ALA A 36 8.89 16.17 5.51
N MET A 37 9.28 16.69 4.36
CA MET A 37 10.02 17.92 4.24
C MET A 37 9.06 19.09 4.01
N PRO A 38 9.42 20.31 4.43
CA PRO A 38 8.64 21.50 4.07
C PRO A 38 8.48 21.59 2.55
N GLY A 39 7.25 21.76 2.07
CA GLY A 39 6.92 21.81 0.65
C GLY A 39 6.49 20.49 0.00
N ASP A 40 6.71 19.34 0.63
CA ASP A 40 6.30 18.03 0.08
C ASP A 40 4.80 17.97 -0.24
N ASN A 41 3.95 18.47 0.64
CA ASN A 41 2.51 18.46 0.41
C ASN A 41 2.11 19.29 -0.82
N ALA A 42 2.77 20.44 -1.02
CA ALA A 42 2.53 21.28 -2.20
C ALA A 42 2.99 20.57 -3.47
N LYS A 43 4.18 19.96 -3.45
CA LYS A 43 4.74 19.16 -4.55
C LYS A 43 3.82 18.02 -4.92
N TYR A 44 3.40 17.20 -3.95
CA TYR A 44 2.53 16.03 -4.18
C TYR A 44 1.15 16.44 -4.69
N THR A 45 0.57 17.51 -4.12
CA THR A 45 -0.73 18.02 -4.57
C THR A 45 -0.65 18.57 -6.00
N ALA A 46 0.37 19.36 -6.32
CA ALA A 46 0.56 19.90 -7.66
C ALA A 46 0.72 18.79 -8.72
N HIS A 47 1.55 17.78 -8.41
CA HIS A 47 1.73 16.61 -9.28
C HIS A 47 0.42 15.86 -9.53
N ASN A 48 -0.32 15.53 -8.47
CA ASN A 48 -1.57 14.81 -8.60
C ASN A 48 -2.64 15.61 -9.36
N LEU A 49 -2.69 16.93 -9.18
CA LEU A 49 -3.57 17.80 -9.96
C LEU A 49 -3.16 17.87 -11.43
N MET A 50 -1.87 17.81 -11.75
CA MET A 50 -1.38 17.73 -13.13
C MET A 50 -1.90 16.43 -13.80
N LEU A 51 -1.78 15.29 -13.13
CA LEU A 51 -2.31 14.02 -13.63
C LEU A 51 -3.84 14.03 -13.79
N TYR A 52 -4.56 14.60 -12.82
CA TYR A 52 -6.02 14.72 -12.86
C TYR A 52 -6.52 15.57 -14.04
N ARG A 53 -5.77 16.57 -14.47
CA ARG A 53 -6.13 17.45 -15.60
C ARG A 53 -5.91 16.83 -16.97
N LEU A 54 -5.25 15.68 -17.04
CA LEU A 54 -5.13 14.91 -18.29
C LEU A 54 -6.53 14.44 -18.73
N LYS A 55 -6.81 14.52 -20.02
CA LYS A 55 -8.09 14.01 -20.54
C LYS A 55 -8.14 12.48 -20.39
N PRO A 56 -9.27 11.89 -20.01
CA PRO A 56 -9.43 10.44 -20.03
C PRO A 56 -9.09 9.88 -21.41
N VAL A 57 -8.47 8.69 -21.44
CA VAL A 57 -8.10 7.99 -22.68
C VAL A 57 -9.17 7.02 -23.12
N SER A 58 -9.26 6.76 -24.41
CA SER A 58 -10.05 5.64 -24.94
C SER A 58 -9.30 4.32 -24.71
N PHE A 59 -10.01 3.32 -24.21
CA PHE A 59 -9.48 1.96 -24.04
C PHE A 59 -9.78 1.07 -25.25
N ASP A 60 -10.00 1.67 -26.40
CA ASP A 60 -10.21 0.98 -27.67
C ASP A 60 -9.04 1.21 -28.65
N SER A 61 -8.14 2.16 -28.34
CA SER A 61 -6.90 2.45 -29.09
C SER A 61 -5.68 2.16 -28.22
N ALA A 62 -4.79 1.31 -28.71
CA ALA A 62 -3.51 1.00 -28.06
C ALA A 62 -2.56 2.21 -28.14
N GLU A 63 -2.60 2.96 -29.24
CA GLU A 63 -1.77 4.13 -29.47
C GLU A 63 -2.04 5.22 -28.43
N GLU A 64 -3.31 5.50 -28.12
CA GLU A 64 -3.68 6.46 -27.09
C GLU A 64 -3.22 6.01 -25.69
N ILE A 65 -3.25 4.71 -25.42
CA ILE A 65 -2.77 4.13 -24.16
C ILE A 65 -1.25 4.25 -24.07
N ASP A 66 -0.51 3.92 -25.14
CA ASP A 66 0.95 3.98 -25.16
C ASP A 66 1.43 5.43 -25.01
N GLU A 67 0.85 6.39 -25.72
CA GLU A 67 1.13 7.82 -25.56
C GLU A 67 0.86 8.29 -24.11
N ARG A 68 -0.21 7.80 -23.49
CA ARG A 68 -0.54 8.13 -22.10
C ARG A 68 0.44 7.51 -21.11
N ILE A 69 0.92 6.31 -21.37
CA ILE A 69 1.95 5.64 -20.56
C ILE A 69 3.23 6.48 -20.58
N GLU A 70 3.71 6.87 -21.75
CA GLU A 70 4.88 7.72 -21.91
C GLU A 70 4.69 9.06 -21.18
N THR A 71 3.57 9.74 -21.44
CA THR A 71 3.23 11.01 -20.78
C THR A 71 3.25 10.90 -19.26
N TYR A 72 2.73 9.82 -18.69
CA TYR A 72 2.70 9.60 -17.25
C TYR A 72 4.11 9.47 -16.66
N PHE A 73 4.95 8.64 -17.27
CA PHE A 73 6.32 8.45 -16.78
C PHE A 73 7.18 9.69 -16.97
N ASP A 74 7.00 10.43 -18.06
CA ASP A 74 7.67 11.72 -18.29
C ASP A 74 7.29 12.75 -17.23
N ILE A 75 6.01 12.87 -16.89
CA ILE A 75 5.54 13.75 -15.81
C ILE A 75 6.16 13.34 -14.47
N CYS A 76 6.24 12.05 -14.17
CA CYS A 76 6.89 11.57 -12.95
C CYS A 76 8.38 11.91 -12.93
N GLN A 77 9.10 11.72 -14.03
CA GLN A 77 10.52 12.02 -14.16
C GLN A 77 10.78 13.53 -14.03
N GLN A 78 10.04 14.36 -14.75
CA GLN A 78 10.20 15.81 -14.73
C GLN A 78 9.95 16.43 -13.35
N ASN A 79 9.02 15.85 -12.59
CA ASN A 79 8.68 16.34 -11.25
C ASN A 79 9.44 15.61 -10.12
N ASP A 80 10.36 14.72 -10.45
CA ASP A 80 11.04 13.85 -9.46
C ASP A 80 10.05 13.21 -8.49
N MET A 81 9.03 12.54 -9.06
CA MET A 81 7.96 11.88 -8.32
C MET A 81 8.01 10.37 -8.54
N LYS A 82 7.80 9.64 -7.46
CA LYS A 82 7.74 8.17 -7.52
C LYS A 82 6.49 7.73 -8.29
N PRO A 83 6.61 7.00 -9.40
CA PRO A 83 5.46 6.42 -10.07
C PRO A 83 4.71 5.46 -9.15
N SER A 84 3.39 5.45 -9.28
CA SER A 84 2.51 4.61 -8.47
C SER A 84 1.32 4.12 -9.28
N VAL A 85 0.75 2.97 -8.89
CA VAL A 85 -0.46 2.43 -9.52
C VAL A 85 -1.63 3.43 -9.40
N ALA A 86 -1.73 4.14 -8.27
CA ALA A 86 -2.77 5.16 -8.08
C ALA A 86 -2.57 6.37 -9.00
N GLY A 87 -1.33 6.87 -9.11
CA GLY A 87 -1.00 7.96 -10.04
C GLY A 87 -1.23 7.58 -11.49
N PHE A 88 -0.86 6.36 -11.88
CA PHE A 88 -1.10 5.84 -13.21
C PHE A 88 -2.61 5.73 -13.54
N SER A 89 -3.41 5.21 -12.60
CA SER A 89 -4.87 5.17 -12.76
C SER A 89 -5.46 6.57 -12.95
N LEU A 90 -4.97 7.54 -12.16
CA LEU A 90 -5.37 8.94 -12.25
C LEU A 90 -5.03 9.52 -13.63
N ALA A 91 -3.84 9.25 -14.17
CA ALA A 91 -3.41 9.69 -15.48
C ALA A 91 -4.25 9.08 -16.63
N LEU A 92 -4.73 7.84 -16.46
CA LEU A 92 -5.62 7.17 -17.41
C LEU A 92 -7.08 7.67 -17.29
N GLY A 93 -7.44 8.34 -16.20
CA GLY A 93 -8.81 8.78 -15.95
C GLY A 93 -9.76 7.67 -15.47
N ILE A 94 -9.22 6.61 -14.84
CA ILE A 94 -9.99 5.50 -14.26
C ILE A 94 -9.58 5.24 -12.82
N ASP A 95 -10.41 4.50 -12.07
CA ASP A 95 -10.04 4.06 -10.73
C ASP A 95 -9.11 2.83 -10.76
N ARG A 96 -8.41 2.60 -9.63
CA ARG A 96 -7.47 1.49 -9.48
C ARG A 96 -8.11 0.11 -9.69
N ARG A 97 -9.35 -0.05 -9.25
CA ARG A 97 -10.07 -1.33 -9.38
C ARG A 97 -10.33 -1.62 -10.85
N ARG A 98 -10.78 -0.61 -11.59
CA ARG A 98 -11.02 -0.76 -13.04
C ARG A 98 -9.74 -1.08 -13.80
N LEU A 99 -8.64 -0.41 -13.50
CA LEU A 99 -7.34 -0.73 -14.09
C LEU A 99 -6.95 -2.19 -13.82
N TRP A 100 -7.09 -2.63 -12.57
CA TRP A 100 -6.78 -4.01 -12.20
C TRP A 100 -7.69 -5.03 -12.89
N GLU A 101 -8.98 -4.76 -13.02
CA GLU A 101 -9.93 -5.63 -13.75
C GLU A 101 -9.53 -5.83 -15.21
N ILE A 102 -9.00 -4.78 -15.87
CA ILE A 102 -8.51 -4.87 -17.26
C ILE A 102 -7.21 -5.68 -17.31
N VAL A 103 -6.23 -5.32 -16.49
CA VAL A 103 -4.91 -5.99 -16.47
C VAL A 103 -5.02 -7.47 -16.09
N SER A 104 -5.95 -7.83 -15.20
CA SER A 104 -6.21 -9.21 -14.79
C SER A 104 -7.08 -10.00 -15.77
N GLY A 105 -7.58 -9.36 -16.86
CA GLY A 105 -8.45 -10.00 -17.83
C GLY A 105 -9.90 -10.21 -17.37
N ARG A 106 -10.31 -9.63 -16.24
CA ARG A 106 -11.72 -9.68 -15.80
C ARG A 106 -12.64 -8.83 -16.66
N VAL A 107 -12.09 -7.80 -17.26
CA VAL A 107 -12.76 -6.96 -18.24
C VAL A 107 -12.02 -7.09 -19.57
N VAL A 108 -12.75 -7.55 -20.56
CA VAL A 108 -12.20 -7.75 -21.90
C VAL A 108 -12.02 -6.40 -22.59
N LYS A 109 -10.80 -6.15 -23.06
CA LYS A 109 -10.40 -5.04 -23.90
C LYS A 109 -9.55 -5.59 -25.06
N PRO A 110 -9.30 -4.81 -26.12
CA PRO A 110 -8.40 -5.27 -27.19
C PRO A 110 -7.06 -5.76 -26.64
N ASP A 111 -6.54 -6.84 -27.19
CA ASP A 111 -5.31 -7.48 -26.69
C ASP A 111 -4.14 -6.50 -26.66
N ALA A 112 -3.98 -5.67 -27.69
CA ALA A 112 -2.94 -4.66 -27.74
C ALA A 112 -3.03 -3.65 -26.58
N VAL A 113 -4.23 -3.17 -26.24
CA VAL A 113 -4.49 -2.27 -25.09
C VAL A 113 -4.14 -2.98 -23.78
N THR A 114 -4.58 -4.21 -23.63
CA THR A 114 -4.32 -5.00 -22.42
C THR A 114 -2.82 -5.27 -22.25
N ASP A 115 -2.09 -5.55 -23.33
CA ASP A 115 -0.66 -5.80 -23.29
C ASP A 115 0.14 -4.53 -22.97
N SER A 116 -0.22 -3.37 -23.53
CA SER A 116 0.38 -2.09 -23.17
C SER A 116 0.19 -1.79 -21.68
N LEU A 117 -1.02 -1.99 -21.14
CA LEU A 117 -1.29 -1.79 -19.72
C LEU A 117 -0.52 -2.77 -18.81
N LYS A 118 -0.39 -4.04 -19.22
CA LYS A 118 0.42 -5.04 -18.49
C LYS A 118 1.90 -4.64 -18.45
N ARG A 119 2.45 -4.15 -19.57
CA ARG A 119 3.83 -3.64 -19.63
C ARG A 119 4.03 -2.45 -18.72
N ALA A 120 3.13 -1.47 -18.71
CA ALA A 120 3.18 -0.35 -17.79
C ALA A 120 3.12 -0.80 -16.31
N TYR A 121 2.28 -1.79 -16.02
CA TYR A 121 2.18 -2.39 -14.69
C TYR A 121 3.48 -3.07 -14.27
N LEU A 122 4.16 -3.74 -15.20
CA LEU A 122 5.46 -4.35 -14.97
C LEU A 122 6.55 -3.32 -14.68
N ILE A 123 6.55 -2.17 -15.38
CA ILE A 123 7.47 -1.05 -15.09
C ILE A 123 7.24 -0.53 -13.66
N LEU A 124 5.98 -0.34 -13.26
CA LEU A 124 5.64 0.11 -11.90
C LEU A 124 6.10 -0.90 -10.84
N ASN A 125 5.98 -2.19 -11.12
CA ASN A 125 6.44 -3.25 -10.23
C ASN A 125 7.96 -3.24 -10.10
N ALA A 126 8.69 -3.25 -11.22
CA ALA A 126 10.16 -3.20 -11.23
C ALA A 126 10.68 -1.98 -10.45
N GLN A 127 10.07 -0.83 -10.65
CA GLN A 127 10.45 0.39 -9.93
C GLN A 127 10.17 0.31 -8.43
N MET A 128 9.11 -0.38 -8.01
CA MET A 128 8.84 -0.63 -6.59
C MET A 128 9.89 -1.57 -5.98
N GLU A 129 10.31 -2.60 -6.71
CA GLU A 129 11.42 -3.49 -6.30
C GLU A 129 12.73 -2.71 -6.15
N ASP A 130 13.08 -1.85 -7.12
CA ASP A 130 14.25 -0.98 -7.05
C ASP A 130 14.23 -0.08 -5.80
N TYR A 131 13.07 0.52 -5.48
CA TYR A 131 12.93 1.33 -4.28
C TYR A 131 13.09 0.52 -2.99
N MET A 132 12.61 -0.72 -2.96
CA MET A 132 12.77 -1.63 -1.83
C MET A 132 14.24 -2.03 -1.66
N GLN A 133 14.90 -2.47 -2.73
CA GLN A 133 16.29 -2.92 -2.73
C GLN A 133 17.26 -1.79 -2.34
N ASN A 134 16.97 -0.57 -2.77
CA ASN A 134 17.82 0.60 -2.51
C ASN A 134 17.39 1.40 -1.25
N GLY A 135 16.48 0.88 -0.43
CA GLY A 135 16.06 1.52 0.82
C GLY A 135 15.37 2.88 0.62
N LYS A 136 14.77 3.12 -0.55
CA LYS A 136 14.05 4.37 -0.87
C LYS A 136 12.60 4.40 -0.39
N ILE A 137 12.12 3.30 0.17
CA ILE A 137 10.81 3.16 0.79
C ILE A 137 10.94 2.38 2.10
N HIS A 138 10.11 2.70 3.07
CA HIS A 138 10.08 1.93 4.32
C HIS A 138 9.66 0.48 4.03
N PRO A 139 10.39 -0.55 4.52
CA PRO A 139 10.13 -1.95 4.17
C PRO A 139 8.70 -2.39 4.41
N VAL A 140 8.09 -2.05 5.55
CA VAL A 140 6.71 -2.41 5.88
C VAL A 140 5.72 -1.78 4.89
N SER A 141 5.92 -0.50 4.54
CA SER A 141 5.09 0.19 3.55
C SER A 141 5.27 -0.40 2.15
N GLY A 142 6.48 -0.77 1.80
CA GLY A 142 6.79 -1.42 0.53
C GLY A 142 6.10 -2.77 0.42
N ILE A 143 6.23 -3.65 1.41
CA ILE A 143 5.56 -4.96 1.44
C ILE A 143 4.04 -4.79 1.33
N PHE A 144 3.46 -3.83 2.08
CA PHE A 144 2.03 -3.54 2.00
C PHE A 144 1.60 -3.12 0.59
N LEU A 145 2.35 -2.22 -0.06
CA LEU A 145 2.06 -1.78 -1.43
C LEU A 145 2.23 -2.90 -2.45
N MET A 146 3.26 -3.74 -2.33
CA MET A 146 3.47 -4.87 -3.23
C MET A 146 2.35 -5.90 -3.13
N LYS A 147 1.91 -6.25 -1.92
CA LYS A 147 0.77 -7.15 -1.72
C LYS A 147 -0.53 -6.59 -2.30
N ASN A 148 -0.83 -5.32 -2.06
CA ASN A 148 -2.10 -4.71 -2.47
C ASN A 148 -2.14 -4.28 -3.94
N SER A 149 -0.99 -3.99 -4.56
CA SER A 149 -0.93 -3.48 -5.93
C SER A 149 -0.47 -4.51 -6.94
N PHE A 150 0.40 -5.46 -6.53
CA PHE A 150 1.03 -6.42 -7.44
C PHE A 150 0.77 -7.87 -7.06
N GLN A 151 -0.14 -8.14 -6.10
CA GLN A 151 -0.59 -9.47 -5.69
C GLN A 151 0.52 -10.39 -5.13
N TYR A 152 1.56 -9.82 -4.55
CA TYR A 152 2.53 -10.61 -3.81
C TYR A 152 1.87 -11.28 -2.61
N GLN A 153 2.09 -12.58 -2.45
CA GLN A 153 1.53 -13.37 -1.36
C GLN A 153 2.63 -14.04 -0.55
N ASP A 154 2.49 -14.04 0.77
CA ASP A 154 3.29 -14.91 1.61
C ASP A 154 2.75 -16.32 1.45
N LYS A 155 3.45 -17.20 0.75
CA LYS A 155 3.14 -18.62 0.74
C LYS A 155 3.56 -19.22 2.07
N GLN A 156 2.66 -19.29 3.04
CA GLN A 156 2.80 -20.20 4.17
C GLN A 156 2.23 -21.55 3.73
N GLU A 157 3.10 -22.48 3.40
CA GLU A 157 2.71 -23.89 3.38
C GLU A 157 2.54 -24.33 4.83
N ILE A 158 1.33 -24.21 5.36
CA ILE A 158 0.95 -24.90 6.58
C ILE A 158 0.84 -26.38 6.18
N GLN A 159 1.92 -27.13 6.34
CA GLN A 159 1.82 -28.59 6.40
C GLN A 159 1.01 -28.91 7.65
N VAL A 160 -0.30 -29.02 7.49
CA VAL A 160 -1.12 -29.73 8.43
C VAL A 160 -0.71 -31.20 8.30
N SER A 161 0.38 -31.59 8.97
CA SER A 161 0.56 -33.00 9.31
C SER A 161 -0.63 -33.31 10.19
N ALA A 162 -1.64 -33.94 9.63
CA ALA A 162 -2.56 -34.71 10.42
C ALA A 162 -1.67 -35.69 11.20
N SER A 163 -1.30 -35.35 12.43
CA SER A 163 -0.84 -36.29 13.38
C SER A 163 -2.02 -37.30 13.46
N GLN A 164 -1.84 -38.46 12.84
CA GLN A 164 -2.58 -39.65 13.23
C GLN A 164 -2.10 -39.96 14.66
N GLY A 165 -2.48 -39.10 15.61
CA GLY A 165 -2.65 -39.51 16.95
C GLY A 165 -3.75 -40.56 16.88
N ASP A 166 -3.45 -41.78 17.33
CA ASP A 166 -4.42 -42.86 17.45
C ASP A 166 -5.75 -42.25 17.90
N ALA A 167 -6.72 -42.24 16.99
CA ALA A 167 -8.07 -41.83 17.33
C ALA A 167 -8.53 -42.87 18.37
N GLU A 168 -8.50 -42.47 19.65
CA GLU A 168 -9.04 -43.31 20.74
C GLU A 168 -10.43 -43.71 20.29
N SER A 169 -10.70 -45.01 20.29
CA SER A 169 -12.01 -45.50 19.89
C SER A 169 -13.08 -44.90 20.80
N PRO A 170 -14.33 -44.75 20.33
CA PRO A 170 -15.42 -44.21 21.15
C PRO A 170 -15.54 -44.96 22.51
N ASP A 171 -15.23 -46.25 22.56
CA ASP A 171 -15.24 -47.06 23.78
C ASP A 171 -14.10 -46.67 24.74
N GLN A 172 -12.92 -46.34 24.23
CA GLN A 172 -11.80 -45.85 25.04
C GLN A 172 -12.06 -44.45 25.62
N LEU A 173 -12.69 -43.56 24.83
CA LEU A 173 -13.14 -42.25 25.32
C LEU A 173 -14.25 -42.40 26.38
N ALA A 174 -15.22 -43.28 26.16
CA ALA A 174 -16.30 -43.55 27.12
C ALA A 174 -15.76 -44.09 28.46
N SER A 175 -14.78 -45.02 28.42
CA SER A 175 -14.17 -45.56 29.66
C SER A 175 -13.31 -44.52 30.39
N LYS A 176 -12.63 -43.62 29.66
CA LYS A 176 -11.76 -42.58 30.22
C LYS A 176 -12.54 -41.48 30.96
N TYR A 177 -13.79 -41.26 30.54
CA TYR A 177 -14.66 -40.24 31.12
C TYR A 177 -15.80 -40.80 31.93
N ALA A 178 -15.89 -42.13 32.09
CA ALA A 178 -16.94 -42.81 32.89
C ALA A 178 -16.99 -42.33 34.34
N ASP A 179 -15.81 -42.04 34.92
CA ASP A 179 -15.69 -41.53 36.30
C ASP A 179 -15.98 -40.02 36.43
N ALA A 180 -16.05 -39.30 35.32
CA ALA A 180 -16.32 -37.87 35.31
C ALA A 180 -17.80 -37.50 35.15
N ILE A 181 -18.65 -38.48 34.82
CA ILE A 181 -20.08 -38.27 34.67
C ILE A 181 -20.73 -38.55 36.05
N PRO A 182 -21.33 -37.55 36.72
CA PRO A 182 -22.03 -37.84 37.99
C PRO A 182 -23.20 -38.78 37.76
N ALA A 183 -23.37 -39.74 38.66
CA ALA A 183 -24.33 -40.88 38.58
C ALA A 183 -25.83 -40.49 38.48
N ASN A 184 -26.13 -39.17 38.43
CA ASN A 184 -27.49 -38.63 38.41
C ASN A 184 -27.90 -38.01 37.06
N PHE A 185 -27.16 -38.27 35.98
CA PHE A 185 -27.59 -37.81 34.66
C PHE A 185 -28.54 -38.84 34.04
N THR A 186 -29.83 -38.71 34.29
CA THR A 186 -30.87 -39.42 33.55
C THR A 186 -31.25 -38.59 32.34
N ALA A 187 -31.30 -39.23 31.16
CA ALA A 187 -31.54 -38.59 29.84
C ALA A 187 -33.01 -38.16 29.59
N ASP A 188 -33.75 -37.78 30.67
CA ASP A 188 -35.20 -37.54 30.60
C ASP A 188 -35.62 -36.08 30.84
N ASP A 189 -34.70 -35.11 30.67
CA ASP A 189 -35.06 -33.68 30.66
C ASP A 189 -35.08 -33.14 29.23
N GLU A 190 -36.07 -33.51 28.41
CA GLU A 190 -36.48 -32.71 27.26
C GLU A 190 -37.28 -31.49 27.77
N PRO A 191 -36.93 -30.28 27.39
CA PRO A 191 -37.77 -29.13 27.68
C PRO A 191 -39.02 -29.19 26.82
N GLU A 192 -40.19 -29.34 27.46
CA GLU A 192 -41.48 -29.13 26.83
C GLU A 192 -41.58 -27.71 26.25
N SER A 193 -41.94 -27.66 24.96
CA SER A 193 -42.48 -26.61 24.07
C SER A 193 -42.62 -25.18 24.59
#